data_2c5358e2d07ed6e3c29d553eb0b8dee4
#
_entry.id   2c5358e2d07ed6e3c29d553eb0b8dee4
#
_cell.length_a   1.000
_cell.length_b   1.000
_cell.length_c   1.000
_cell.angle_alpha   90.00
_cell.angle_beta   90.00
_cell.angle_gamma   90.00
#
_symmetry.space_group_name_H-M   'P 1'
#
loop_
_entity.id
_entity.type
_entity.pdbx_description
1 polymer ?
#
loop_
_entity_poly.entity_id
_entity_poly.type
_entity_poly.pdbx_seq_one_letter_code
_entity_poly.pdbx_strand_id
1 'polypeptide(L)'
;MTAAAPRSPKQNCTTVAADYTGHDTARWFPEQHSSRRSDFARDRARLLHSSALRRLAAKTQVLSPTAGLDFARNRLTHSLEVAQVGRELATSLGLDPDVVDTACLAHDLGHPPFGHNGERALNSWASDIGGFEGNAQTLRVLTRIEPKVFGPEGRSYGLNLTRASLDASCKYPWPESSSVDDPSGRAKFGFYSDDADAFRWLRDGAAERTLCIEAQVMDLSDDIAYSVHDFEDAVVNDYVDVAAVGARTAHDELVESMFAWIGGEFGHDELIAAFDRLDSLDVWLDDWDGSRVAQGRLKNLTSQLIGRFAQSAVQATRGAHPGTLIRFNAGIVVPREIRAEIAVLKGIVAAFVMSRNTRQPIYTKQRTTLTELADILLATGDEHLDVGFADDWRAATTDAGRKRAVVDQVASLTDQSAMSWHERLAP
;
A
#
# COMPACT_ATOMS: atom_id res chain seq x y z
N MET A 1 6.16 -50.18 -12.06
CA MET A 1 7.23 -49.27 -12.46
C MET A 1 6.68 -48.47 -13.64
N THR A 2 6.07 -47.35 -13.37
CA THR A 2 5.54 -46.41 -14.37
C THR A 2 6.60 -45.35 -14.59
N ALA A 3 7.10 -45.27 -15.82
CA ALA A 3 8.10 -44.32 -16.25
C ALA A 3 7.52 -42.86 -16.23
N ALA A 4 8.19 -41.99 -15.51
CA ALA A 4 7.85 -40.56 -15.49
C ALA A 4 8.09 -39.95 -16.89
N ALA A 5 7.12 -39.18 -17.39
CA ALA A 5 7.24 -38.41 -18.62
C ALA A 5 8.37 -37.36 -18.52
N PRO A 6 9.07 -37.09 -19.62
CA PRO A 6 10.15 -36.11 -19.62
C PRO A 6 9.58 -34.70 -19.41
N ARG A 7 10.12 -33.96 -18.44
CA ARG A 7 9.83 -32.54 -18.21
C ARG A 7 10.29 -31.75 -19.44
N SER A 8 9.39 -30.96 -20.02
CA SER A 8 9.72 -30.00 -21.07
C SER A 8 10.85 -29.07 -20.61
N PRO A 9 11.79 -28.69 -21.51
CA PRO A 9 12.86 -27.78 -21.15
C PRO A 9 12.28 -26.43 -20.76
N LYS A 10 12.62 -25.93 -19.56
CA LYS A 10 12.35 -24.57 -19.14
C LYS A 10 13.01 -23.66 -20.16
N GLN A 11 12.24 -22.89 -20.92
CA GLN A 11 12.76 -21.78 -21.72
C GLN A 11 13.43 -20.80 -20.75
N ASN A 12 14.77 -20.77 -20.77
CA ASN A 12 15.53 -19.71 -20.14
C ASN A 12 15.29 -18.43 -20.94
N CYS A 13 14.24 -17.68 -20.57
CA CYS A 13 14.10 -16.30 -21.00
C CYS A 13 15.20 -15.51 -20.25
N THR A 14 16.30 -15.22 -20.89
CA THR A 14 17.32 -14.29 -20.39
C THR A 14 16.68 -12.90 -20.42
N THR A 15 16.13 -12.47 -19.29
CA THR A 15 15.70 -11.07 -19.08
C THR A 15 16.93 -10.17 -19.16
N VAL A 16 16.89 -9.19 -20.05
CA VAL A 16 17.90 -8.12 -20.09
C VAL A 16 17.63 -7.22 -18.88
N ALA A 17 18.62 -7.09 -18.00
CA ALA A 17 18.49 -6.24 -16.82
C ALA A 17 18.32 -4.76 -17.22
N ALA A 18 17.51 -4.03 -16.46
CA ALA A 18 17.32 -2.61 -16.64
C ALA A 18 18.63 -1.85 -16.35
N ASP A 19 18.96 -0.88 -17.18
CA ASP A 19 20.15 -0.02 -17.03
C ASP A 19 19.74 1.36 -16.53
N TYR A 20 19.69 1.52 -15.19
CA TYR A 20 19.40 2.79 -14.54
C TYR A 20 20.58 3.75 -14.69
N THR A 21 20.27 5.01 -14.96
CA THR A 21 21.26 6.06 -15.22
C THR A 21 21.69 6.80 -13.95
N GLY A 22 22.67 7.67 -14.06
CA GLY A 22 23.05 8.57 -12.97
C GLY A 22 21.94 9.53 -12.56
N HIS A 23 20.97 9.82 -13.45
CA HIS A 23 19.76 10.58 -13.13
C HIS A 23 18.83 9.79 -12.19
N ASP A 24 18.68 8.50 -12.40
CA ASP A 24 17.83 7.63 -11.59
C ASP A 24 18.41 7.39 -10.20
N THR A 25 19.74 7.29 -10.09
CA THR A 25 20.47 7.08 -8.82
C THR A 25 20.78 8.37 -8.08
N ALA A 26 20.49 9.55 -8.68
CA ALA A 26 20.67 10.84 -8.02
C ALA A 26 19.84 10.94 -6.73
N ARG A 27 20.39 11.66 -5.73
CA ARG A 27 19.72 11.99 -4.47
C ARG A 27 19.40 13.47 -4.41
N TRP A 28 18.29 13.84 -3.78
CA TRP A 28 17.89 15.24 -3.69
C TRP A 28 18.94 16.09 -2.99
N PHE A 29 19.48 15.60 -1.87
CA PHE A 29 20.69 16.16 -1.27
C PHE A 29 21.87 15.26 -1.63
N PRO A 30 22.91 15.80 -2.33
CA PRO A 30 24.07 15.01 -2.75
C PRO A 30 24.83 14.43 -1.56
N GLU A 31 25.12 13.13 -1.61
CA GLU A 31 25.88 12.42 -0.57
C GLU A 31 27.04 11.65 -1.19
N GLN A 32 28.20 11.72 -0.54
CA GLN A 32 29.31 10.81 -0.83
C GLN A 32 29.24 9.58 0.07
N HIS A 33 29.56 8.42 -0.45
CA HIS A 33 29.58 7.20 0.34
C HIS A 33 30.72 6.25 -0.08
N SER A 34 31.20 5.45 0.88
CA SER A 34 32.18 4.38 0.68
C SER A 34 31.55 2.97 0.67
N SER A 35 30.22 2.87 0.64
CA SER A 35 29.51 1.60 0.66
C SER A 35 29.76 0.81 -0.63
N ARG A 36 29.92 -0.53 -0.49
CA ARG A 36 29.98 -1.46 -1.63
C ARG A 36 28.58 -1.86 -2.14
N ARG A 37 27.50 -1.50 -1.42
CA ARG A 37 26.12 -1.75 -1.85
C ARG A 37 25.76 -0.80 -2.98
N SER A 38 24.89 -1.26 -3.90
CA SER A 38 24.25 -0.39 -4.89
C SER A 38 23.47 0.73 -4.19
N ASP A 39 23.15 1.81 -4.91
CA ASP A 39 22.36 2.90 -4.37
C ASP A 39 20.94 2.44 -3.98
N PHE A 40 20.33 1.56 -4.76
CA PHE A 40 19.01 1.01 -4.48
C PHE A 40 19.00 0.07 -3.27
N ALA A 41 20.02 -0.78 -3.12
CA ALA A 41 20.20 -1.60 -1.91
C ALA A 41 20.41 -0.73 -0.64
N ARG A 42 21.01 0.47 -0.79
CA ARG A 42 21.10 1.45 0.30
C ARG A 42 19.75 2.06 0.64
N ASP A 43 18.95 2.38 -0.37
CA ASP A 43 17.61 2.93 -0.17
C ASP A 43 16.72 1.95 0.59
N ARG A 44 16.69 0.70 0.14
CA ARG A 44 16.01 -0.38 0.84
C ARG A 44 16.46 -0.50 2.31
N ALA A 45 17.77 -0.45 2.56
CA ALA A 45 18.30 -0.52 3.92
C ALA A 45 17.90 0.70 4.77
N ARG A 46 17.89 1.92 4.21
CA ARG A 46 17.41 3.13 4.90
C ARG A 46 15.96 2.98 5.35
N LEU A 47 15.12 2.49 4.45
CA LEU A 47 13.71 2.28 4.74
C LEU A 47 13.48 1.21 5.81
N LEU A 48 14.16 0.05 5.71
CA LEU A 48 14.07 -1.03 6.71
C LEU A 48 14.50 -0.59 8.11
N HIS A 49 15.40 0.38 8.23
CA HIS A 49 15.84 0.93 9.50
C HIS A 49 15.05 2.15 9.98
N SER A 50 14.05 2.61 9.20
CA SER A 50 13.23 3.77 9.55
C SER A 50 12.29 3.49 10.73
N SER A 51 11.99 4.53 11.50
CA SER A 51 10.99 4.46 12.55
C SER A 51 9.57 4.36 11.98
N ALA A 52 9.36 5.00 10.82
CA ALA A 52 8.08 4.96 10.13
C ALA A 52 7.67 3.52 9.77
N LEU A 53 8.59 2.72 9.19
CA LEU A 53 8.30 1.32 8.87
C LEU A 53 8.00 0.50 10.13
N ARG A 54 8.76 0.69 11.21
CA ARG A 54 8.50 -0.04 12.47
C ARG A 54 7.14 0.28 13.08
N ARG A 55 6.67 1.54 12.96
CA ARG A 55 5.34 1.94 13.45
C ARG A 55 4.19 1.21 12.77
N LEU A 56 4.36 0.74 11.54
CA LEU A 56 3.35 -0.04 10.81
C LEU A 56 2.96 -1.33 11.56
N ALA A 57 3.83 -1.90 12.39
CA ALA A 57 3.53 -3.06 13.22
C ALA A 57 2.37 -2.82 14.22
N ALA A 58 2.11 -1.57 14.57
CA ALA A 58 1.07 -1.17 15.53
C ALA A 58 -0.03 -0.30 14.89
N LYS A 59 -0.18 -0.37 13.57
CA LYS A 59 -1.26 0.28 12.80
C LYS A 59 -2.19 -0.75 12.18
N THR A 60 -3.50 -0.49 12.25
CA THR A 60 -4.54 -1.35 11.66
C THR A 60 -4.38 -1.46 10.15
N GLN A 61 -4.42 -2.69 9.61
CA GLN A 61 -4.64 -2.97 8.18
C GLN A 61 -6.16 -3.06 7.92
N VAL A 62 -6.77 -4.20 8.10
CA VAL A 62 -8.22 -4.45 8.02
C VAL A 62 -8.79 -4.73 9.40
N LEU A 63 -8.12 -5.59 10.14
CA LEU A 63 -8.44 -5.92 11.54
C LEU A 63 -7.46 -5.20 12.46
N SER A 64 -7.98 -4.60 13.54
CA SER A 64 -7.12 -3.90 14.49
C SER A 64 -6.15 -4.87 15.18
N PRO A 65 -4.86 -4.55 15.29
CA PRO A 65 -3.90 -5.33 16.10
C PRO A 65 -4.33 -5.47 17.57
N THR A 66 -5.22 -4.58 18.04
CA THR A 66 -5.77 -4.59 19.41
C THR A 66 -7.07 -5.36 19.54
N ALA A 67 -7.55 -6.02 18.46
CA ALA A 67 -8.81 -6.79 18.49
C ALA A 67 -8.70 -8.14 19.22
N GLY A 68 -7.53 -8.49 19.77
CA GLY A 68 -7.30 -9.75 20.48
C GLY A 68 -7.22 -10.97 19.57
N LEU A 69 -6.92 -10.77 18.29
CA LEU A 69 -6.79 -11.83 17.28
C LEU A 69 -5.30 -12.10 17.06
N ASP A 70 -4.86 -13.34 17.34
CA ASP A 70 -3.45 -13.75 17.23
C ASP A 70 -2.92 -13.74 15.78
N PHE A 71 -3.82 -13.78 14.79
CA PHE A 71 -3.49 -13.94 13.37
C PHE A 71 -3.83 -12.73 12.49
N ALA A 72 -4.29 -11.61 13.07
CA ALA A 72 -4.61 -10.42 12.27
C ALA A 72 -3.34 -9.78 11.70
N ARG A 73 -3.30 -9.60 10.37
CA ARG A 73 -2.22 -8.84 9.73
C ARG A 73 -2.25 -7.38 10.16
N ASN A 74 -1.09 -6.85 10.50
CA ASN A 74 -0.85 -5.42 10.65
C ASN A 74 -0.24 -4.84 9.37
N ARG A 75 -0.12 -3.50 9.28
CA ARG A 75 0.42 -2.87 8.08
C ARG A 75 1.87 -3.26 7.78
N LEU A 76 2.69 -3.60 8.78
CA LEU A 76 4.07 -4.04 8.55
C LEU A 76 4.11 -5.41 7.88
N THR A 77 3.34 -6.38 8.36
CA THR A 77 3.28 -7.72 7.73
C THR A 77 2.72 -7.63 6.32
N HIS A 78 1.67 -6.84 6.09
CA HIS A 78 1.16 -6.56 4.76
C HIS A 78 2.23 -5.95 3.85
N SER A 79 2.92 -4.88 4.26
CA SER A 79 3.98 -4.26 3.44
C SER A 79 5.13 -5.22 3.12
N LEU A 80 5.47 -6.15 4.02
CA LEU A 80 6.48 -7.18 3.76
C LEU A 80 5.99 -8.21 2.72
N GLU A 81 4.73 -8.59 2.76
CA GLU A 81 4.12 -9.49 1.78
C GLU A 81 3.98 -8.83 0.41
N VAL A 82 3.56 -7.56 0.34
CA VAL A 82 3.57 -6.74 -0.90
C VAL A 82 4.98 -6.66 -1.48
N ALA A 83 6.00 -6.43 -0.64
CA ALA A 83 7.39 -6.37 -1.07
C ALA A 83 7.90 -7.70 -1.62
N GLN A 84 7.47 -8.83 -1.07
CA GLN A 84 7.80 -10.16 -1.59
C GLN A 84 7.23 -10.36 -3.00
N VAL A 85 5.96 -10.03 -3.20
CA VAL A 85 5.30 -10.11 -4.53
C VAL A 85 5.98 -9.16 -5.52
N GLY A 86 6.25 -7.91 -5.10
CA GLY A 86 6.90 -6.90 -5.94
C GLY A 86 8.31 -7.30 -6.37
N ARG A 87 9.12 -7.87 -5.50
CA ARG A 87 10.46 -8.40 -5.85
C ARG A 87 10.39 -9.51 -6.90
N GLU A 88 9.43 -10.41 -6.78
CA GLU A 88 9.24 -11.50 -7.74
C GLU A 88 8.83 -10.96 -9.12
N LEU A 89 7.85 -10.04 -9.15
CA LEU A 89 7.44 -9.35 -10.37
C LEU A 89 8.61 -8.58 -11.00
N ALA A 90 9.34 -7.77 -10.22
CA ALA A 90 10.48 -6.99 -10.68
C ALA A 90 11.56 -7.88 -11.30
N THR A 91 11.93 -8.97 -10.61
CA THR A 91 12.92 -9.95 -11.11
C THR A 91 12.47 -10.57 -12.43
N SER A 92 11.20 -10.98 -12.53
CA SER A 92 10.62 -11.59 -13.73
C SER A 92 10.52 -10.60 -14.90
N LEU A 93 10.33 -9.32 -14.61
CA LEU A 93 10.27 -8.23 -15.59
C LEU A 93 11.67 -7.63 -15.89
N GLY A 94 12.74 -8.05 -15.21
CA GLY A 94 14.09 -7.52 -15.39
C GLY A 94 14.28 -6.09 -14.88
N LEU A 95 13.41 -5.62 -13.99
CA LEU A 95 13.57 -4.38 -13.22
C LEU A 95 14.53 -4.60 -12.06
N ASP A 96 15.09 -3.52 -11.48
CA ASP A 96 15.86 -3.65 -10.24
C ASP A 96 14.92 -3.98 -9.07
N PRO A 97 15.08 -5.18 -8.44
CA PRO A 97 14.16 -5.62 -7.40
C PRO A 97 14.28 -4.79 -6.12
N ASP A 98 15.37 -4.08 -5.87
CA ASP A 98 15.52 -3.23 -4.68
C ASP A 98 14.76 -1.89 -4.83
N VAL A 99 14.57 -1.40 -6.07
CA VAL A 99 13.71 -0.23 -6.34
C VAL A 99 12.25 -0.56 -6.03
N VAL A 100 11.75 -1.66 -6.59
CA VAL A 100 10.35 -2.08 -6.41
C VAL A 100 10.08 -2.50 -4.96
N ASP A 101 10.99 -3.26 -4.33
CA ASP A 101 10.89 -3.64 -2.92
C ASP A 101 10.82 -2.41 -2.01
N THR A 102 11.66 -1.39 -2.27
CA THR A 102 11.63 -0.13 -1.51
C THR A 102 10.29 0.57 -1.65
N ALA A 103 9.74 0.63 -2.86
CA ALA A 103 8.42 1.21 -3.11
C ALA A 103 7.30 0.44 -2.40
N CYS A 104 7.32 -0.89 -2.49
CA CYS A 104 6.38 -1.79 -1.82
C CYS A 104 6.42 -1.65 -0.29
N LEU A 105 7.63 -1.60 0.30
CA LEU A 105 7.78 -1.38 1.74
C LEU A 105 7.30 0.02 2.18
N ALA A 106 7.37 1.00 1.28
CA ALA A 106 7.05 2.39 1.59
C ALA A 106 5.57 2.74 1.41
N HIS A 107 4.80 1.99 0.62
CA HIS A 107 3.47 2.39 0.12
C HIS A 107 2.51 2.82 1.25
N ASP A 108 2.59 2.18 2.41
CA ASP A 108 1.69 2.38 3.56
C ASP A 108 2.25 3.29 4.67
N LEU A 109 3.48 3.86 4.53
CA LEU A 109 4.13 4.64 5.59
C LEU A 109 3.32 5.83 6.08
N GLY A 110 2.59 6.47 5.19
CA GLY A 110 1.79 7.66 5.48
C GLY A 110 0.43 7.39 6.11
N HIS A 111 0.00 6.13 6.25
CA HIS A 111 -1.28 5.85 6.89
C HIS A 111 -1.28 6.31 8.36
N PRO A 112 -2.34 7.00 8.79
CA PRO A 112 -2.52 7.42 10.18
C PRO A 112 -2.99 6.26 11.06
N PRO A 113 -3.12 6.46 12.38
CA PRO A 113 -3.84 5.51 13.25
C PRO A 113 -5.22 5.17 12.70
N PHE A 114 -5.67 3.93 12.88
CA PHE A 114 -6.98 3.41 12.46
C PHE A 114 -7.18 3.35 10.93
N GLY A 115 -6.12 3.37 10.15
CA GLY A 115 -6.12 3.19 8.70
C GLY A 115 -7.05 4.18 7.97
N HIS A 116 -7.85 3.70 7.03
CA HIS A 116 -8.76 4.54 6.24
C HIS A 116 -9.81 5.30 7.06
N ASN A 117 -10.16 4.81 8.25
CA ASN A 117 -11.07 5.54 9.15
C ASN A 117 -10.38 6.78 9.72
N GLY A 118 -9.09 6.66 10.08
CA GLY A 118 -8.26 7.78 10.50
C GLY A 118 -7.97 8.76 9.36
N GLU A 119 -7.75 8.29 8.13
CA GLU A 119 -7.63 9.17 6.96
C GLU A 119 -8.84 10.08 6.80
N ARG A 120 -10.06 9.51 6.90
CA ARG A 120 -11.31 10.31 6.84
C ARG A 120 -11.36 11.39 7.91
N ALA A 121 -10.97 11.07 9.15
CA ALA A 121 -10.95 12.02 10.25
C ALA A 121 -9.97 13.16 9.96
N LEU A 122 -8.71 12.85 9.64
CA LEU A 122 -7.69 13.84 9.36
C LEU A 122 -7.97 14.64 8.09
N ASN A 123 -8.49 14.01 7.03
CA ASN A 123 -8.85 14.72 5.81
C ASN A 123 -9.95 15.76 6.06
N SER A 124 -10.99 15.41 6.83
CA SER A 124 -12.05 16.35 7.20
C SER A 124 -11.52 17.47 8.10
N TRP A 125 -10.69 17.14 9.09
CA TRP A 125 -10.13 18.10 10.04
C TRP A 125 -9.18 19.09 9.38
N ALA A 126 -8.38 18.64 8.41
CA ALA A 126 -7.38 19.44 7.70
C ALA A 126 -7.89 20.02 6.37
N SER A 127 -9.20 19.98 6.10
CA SER A 127 -9.78 20.36 4.80
C SER A 127 -9.43 21.80 4.35
N ASP A 128 -9.26 22.72 5.30
CA ASP A 128 -8.88 24.12 5.08
C ASP A 128 -7.40 24.32 4.72
N ILE A 129 -6.57 23.28 4.88
CA ILE A 129 -5.13 23.29 4.54
C ILE A 129 -4.76 22.26 3.46
N GLY A 130 -5.71 21.83 2.63
CA GLY A 130 -5.51 20.85 1.55
C GLY A 130 -5.72 19.40 1.99
N GLY A 131 -6.39 19.16 3.12
CA GLY A 131 -6.79 17.83 3.56
C GLY A 131 -5.66 16.91 4.00
N PHE A 132 -5.96 15.61 3.98
CA PHE A 132 -5.03 14.53 4.29
C PHE A 132 -5.22 13.36 3.31
N GLU A 133 -4.12 12.81 2.82
CA GLU A 133 -4.08 11.62 1.98
C GLU A 133 -2.83 10.77 2.32
N GLY A 134 -3.01 9.45 2.51
CA GLY A 134 -1.94 8.55 2.96
C GLY A 134 -0.74 8.49 2.01
N ASN A 135 -0.95 8.54 0.68
CA ASN A 135 0.16 8.51 -0.28
C ASN A 135 0.93 9.84 -0.31
N ALA A 136 0.25 10.99 -0.16
CA ALA A 136 0.90 12.28 0.01
C ALA A 136 1.72 12.31 1.31
N GLN A 137 1.17 11.76 2.38
CA GLN A 137 1.88 11.62 3.65
C GLN A 137 3.07 10.65 3.54
N THR A 138 2.98 9.58 2.73
CA THR A 138 4.11 8.69 2.44
C THR A 138 5.27 9.46 1.82
N LEU A 139 5.02 10.27 0.78
CA LEU A 139 6.06 11.10 0.18
C LEU A 139 6.68 12.05 1.22
N ARG A 140 5.86 12.69 2.05
CA ARG A 140 6.30 13.59 3.10
C ARG A 140 7.15 12.88 4.16
N VAL A 141 6.78 11.67 4.57
CA VAL A 141 7.61 10.82 5.46
C VAL A 141 8.97 10.56 4.85
N LEU A 142 9.02 10.15 3.57
CA LEU A 142 10.25 9.79 2.87
C LEU A 142 11.19 10.98 2.63
N THR A 143 10.65 12.18 2.43
CA THR A 143 11.41 13.37 1.98
C THR A 143 11.60 14.42 3.06
N ARG A 144 10.91 14.32 4.22
CA ARG A 144 10.96 15.34 5.26
C ARG A 144 10.95 14.78 6.69
N ILE A 145 9.95 13.92 7.05
CA ILE A 145 9.66 13.58 8.45
C ILE A 145 10.65 12.56 9.02
N GLU A 146 11.01 11.52 8.27
CA GLU A 146 11.91 10.47 8.79
C GLU A 146 13.35 11.00 8.89
N PRO A 147 13.95 11.11 10.09
CA PRO A 147 15.18 11.86 10.29
C PRO A 147 16.41 11.05 9.86
N LYS A 148 16.95 11.33 8.69
CA LYS A 148 18.19 10.65 8.20
C LYS A 148 19.23 11.62 7.67
N VAL A 149 18.85 12.55 6.81
CA VAL A 149 19.78 13.47 6.15
C VAL A 149 19.33 14.91 6.33
N PHE A 150 20.27 15.76 6.75
CA PHE A 150 20.04 17.18 6.95
C PHE A 150 21.02 17.99 6.12
N GLY A 151 20.55 19.06 5.52
CA GLY A 151 21.39 20.07 4.86
C GLY A 151 22.06 21.00 5.88
N PRO A 152 22.97 21.89 5.39
CA PRO A 152 23.75 22.79 6.24
C PRO A 152 22.86 23.74 7.10
N GLU A 153 21.68 24.08 6.63
CA GLU A 153 20.73 24.99 7.31
C GLU A 153 19.73 24.25 8.20
N GLY A 154 19.97 22.97 8.48
CA GLY A 154 19.08 22.15 9.27
C GLY A 154 17.84 21.64 8.54
N ARG A 155 17.68 21.92 7.23
CA ARG A 155 16.60 21.39 6.41
C ARG A 155 16.68 19.87 6.33
N SER A 156 15.60 19.17 6.68
CA SER A 156 15.50 17.72 6.50
C SER A 156 15.28 17.35 5.04
N TYR A 157 15.96 16.31 4.59
CA TYR A 157 15.76 15.62 3.30
C TYR A 157 15.20 14.20 3.52
N GLY A 158 14.65 13.93 4.69
CA GLY A 158 14.08 12.65 5.04
C GLY A 158 15.09 11.52 4.94
N LEU A 159 14.69 10.40 4.38
CA LEU A 159 15.58 9.27 4.08
C LEU A 159 16.58 9.55 2.94
N ASN A 160 16.36 10.61 2.17
CA ASN A 160 17.16 10.99 0.99
C ASN A 160 17.38 9.80 0.05
N LEU A 161 16.29 9.14 -0.34
CA LEU A 161 16.33 8.03 -1.29
C LEU A 161 16.70 8.54 -2.69
N THR A 162 17.07 7.63 -3.57
CA THR A 162 17.31 7.95 -4.99
C THR A 162 16.03 8.41 -5.67
N ARG A 163 16.18 9.13 -6.78
CA ARG A 163 15.06 9.58 -7.62
C ARG A 163 14.17 8.42 -8.03
N ALA A 164 14.75 7.32 -8.53
CA ALA A 164 14.00 6.15 -8.96
C ALA A 164 13.19 5.52 -7.82
N SER A 165 13.77 5.36 -6.63
CA SER A 165 13.07 4.80 -5.46
C SER A 165 11.95 5.71 -4.96
N LEU A 166 12.14 7.03 -4.93
CA LEU A 166 11.09 7.98 -4.55
C LEU A 166 9.95 8.01 -5.56
N ASP A 167 10.26 8.02 -6.86
CA ASP A 167 9.25 8.03 -7.90
C ASP A 167 8.48 6.71 -7.97
N ALA A 168 9.15 5.57 -7.76
CA ALA A 168 8.51 4.27 -7.64
C ALA A 168 7.53 4.18 -6.44
N SER A 169 7.76 4.98 -5.40
CA SER A 169 6.88 5.06 -4.22
C SER A 169 5.71 6.03 -4.40
N CYS A 170 5.61 6.73 -5.55
CA CYS A 170 4.60 7.74 -5.82
C CYS A 170 3.42 7.14 -6.61
N LYS A 171 2.37 6.71 -5.90
CA LYS A 171 1.16 6.12 -6.51
C LYS A 171 0.31 7.14 -7.28
N TYR A 172 0.25 8.39 -6.80
CA TYR A 172 -0.56 9.46 -7.40
C TYR A 172 0.31 10.66 -7.76
N PRO A 173 0.89 10.71 -8.98
CA PRO A 173 1.81 11.79 -9.36
C PRO A 173 1.08 13.09 -9.72
N TRP A 174 0.25 13.63 -8.82
CA TRP A 174 -0.45 14.89 -8.95
C TRP A 174 -0.75 15.53 -7.58
N PRO A 175 -0.93 16.88 -7.55
CA PRO A 175 -1.22 17.62 -6.33
C PRO A 175 -2.66 17.45 -5.86
N GLU A 176 -2.92 17.86 -4.63
CA GLU A 176 -4.25 17.94 -4.03
C GLU A 176 -5.23 18.74 -4.89
N SER A 177 -4.82 19.89 -5.45
CA SER A 177 -5.65 20.72 -6.35
C SER A 177 -6.13 20.03 -7.63
N SER A 178 -5.57 18.87 -7.94
CA SER A 178 -5.92 18.04 -9.10
C SER A 178 -6.27 16.61 -8.66
N SER A 179 -6.70 16.44 -7.41
CA SER A 179 -7.11 15.15 -6.85
C SER A 179 -8.20 14.48 -7.67
N VAL A 180 -8.23 13.15 -7.61
CA VAL A 180 -9.24 12.30 -8.25
C VAL A 180 -9.89 11.47 -7.17
N ASP A 181 -11.21 11.43 -7.14
CA ASP A 181 -11.92 10.60 -6.18
C ASP A 181 -11.82 9.12 -6.55
N ASP A 182 -11.50 8.28 -5.57
CA ASP A 182 -11.60 6.83 -5.72
C ASP A 182 -13.09 6.38 -5.68
N PRO A 183 -13.39 5.12 -6.01
CA PRO A 183 -14.77 4.61 -6.00
C PRO A 183 -15.50 4.78 -4.65
N SER A 184 -14.76 4.97 -3.55
CA SER A 184 -15.33 5.25 -2.22
C SER A 184 -15.54 6.75 -1.95
N GLY A 185 -15.28 7.62 -2.91
CA GLY A 185 -15.41 9.08 -2.81
C GLY A 185 -14.28 9.75 -2.01
N ARG A 186 -13.10 9.11 -1.90
CA ARG A 186 -11.92 9.70 -1.26
C ARG A 186 -11.03 10.37 -2.30
N ALA A 187 -10.67 11.62 -2.05
CA ALA A 187 -9.73 12.36 -2.87
C ALA A 187 -8.34 11.71 -2.79
N LYS A 188 -7.75 11.39 -3.96
CA LYS A 188 -6.43 10.79 -4.12
C LYS A 188 -5.46 11.76 -4.76
N PHE A 189 -4.32 11.98 -4.10
CA PHE A 189 -3.22 12.83 -4.56
C PHE A 189 -1.90 12.38 -3.91
N GLY A 190 -0.76 12.80 -4.46
CA GLY A 190 0.54 12.27 -4.06
C GLY A 190 1.45 13.24 -3.32
N PHE A 191 1.07 14.53 -3.18
CA PHE A 191 1.87 15.49 -2.42
C PHE A 191 1.06 16.70 -1.98
N TYR A 192 1.49 17.32 -0.87
CA TYR A 192 0.98 18.59 -0.38
C TYR A 192 1.74 19.76 -1.02
N SER A 193 1.15 20.95 -1.02
CA SER A 193 1.73 22.16 -1.65
C SER A 193 3.13 22.49 -1.11
N ASP A 194 3.41 22.26 0.15
CA ASP A 194 4.72 22.50 0.79
C ASP A 194 5.77 21.41 0.52
N ASP A 195 5.39 20.31 -0.12
CA ASP A 195 6.30 19.25 -0.62
C ASP A 195 6.53 19.31 -2.14
N ALA A 196 6.02 20.37 -2.81
CA ALA A 196 6.10 20.53 -4.26
C ALA A 196 7.53 20.56 -4.80
N ASP A 197 8.51 21.05 -4.02
CA ASP A 197 9.92 21.06 -4.44
C ASP A 197 10.49 19.66 -4.53
N ALA A 198 10.21 18.80 -3.53
CA ALA A 198 10.60 17.40 -3.54
C ALA A 198 9.95 16.67 -4.71
N PHE A 199 8.64 16.92 -4.91
CA PHE A 199 7.89 16.31 -6.00
C PHE A 199 8.44 16.72 -7.38
N ARG A 200 8.67 18.01 -7.62
CA ARG A 200 9.27 18.49 -8.89
C ARG A 200 10.64 17.87 -9.14
N TRP A 201 11.46 17.74 -8.11
CA TRP A 201 12.77 17.13 -8.23
C TRP A 201 12.68 15.64 -8.59
N LEU A 202 11.85 14.86 -7.91
CA LEU A 202 11.74 13.41 -8.18
C LEU A 202 11.11 13.12 -9.54
N ARG A 203 10.24 14.00 -10.02
CA ARG A 203 9.51 13.88 -11.29
C ARG A 203 10.22 14.54 -12.49
N ASP A 204 11.45 15.02 -12.30
CA ASP A 204 12.22 15.64 -13.40
C ASP A 204 12.38 14.67 -14.58
N GLY A 205 11.96 15.11 -15.77
CA GLY A 205 11.94 14.29 -16.99
C GLY A 205 10.73 13.37 -17.17
N ALA A 206 9.83 13.27 -16.20
CA ALA A 206 8.59 12.49 -16.32
C ALA A 206 7.45 13.31 -16.93
N ALA A 207 6.62 12.67 -17.77
CA ALA A 207 5.37 13.28 -18.22
C ALA A 207 4.37 13.42 -17.07
N GLU A 208 3.50 14.43 -17.15
CA GLU A 208 2.44 14.63 -16.18
C GLU A 208 1.57 13.39 -16.01
N ARG A 209 1.22 13.07 -14.76
CA ARG A 209 0.34 11.96 -14.37
C ARG A 209 0.77 10.57 -14.86
N THR A 210 1.96 10.43 -15.42
CA THR A 210 2.47 9.14 -15.90
C THR A 210 3.22 8.43 -14.77
N LEU A 211 2.81 7.22 -14.41
CA LEU A 211 3.52 6.36 -13.46
C LEU A 211 4.70 5.68 -14.15
N CYS A 212 5.83 5.58 -13.47
CA CYS A 212 6.90 4.67 -13.89
C CYS A 212 6.44 3.22 -13.73
N ILE A 213 7.05 2.30 -14.48
CA ILE A 213 6.67 0.88 -14.42
C ILE A 213 6.89 0.29 -13.02
N GLU A 214 7.90 0.75 -12.30
CA GLU A 214 8.20 0.30 -10.93
C GLU A 214 7.07 0.67 -9.96
N ALA A 215 6.48 1.87 -10.10
CA ALA A 215 5.31 2.27 -9.32
C ALA A 215 4.05 1.47 -9.69
N GLN A 216 3.88 1.14 -10.98
CA GLN A 216 2.78 0.28 -11.42
C GLN A 216 2.93 -1.16 -10.92
N VAL A 217 4.16 -1.68 -10.82
CA VAL A 217 4.45 -3.00 -10.23
C VAL A 217 4.18 -2.97 -8.73
N MET A 218 4.55 -1.91 -8.02
CA MET A 218 4.21 -1.73 -6.61
C MET A 218 2.70 -1.75 -6.40
N ASP A 219 1.94 -0.99 -7.20
CA ASP A 219 0.48 -0.91 -7.12
C ASP A 219 -0.19 -2.27 -7.40
N LEU A 220 0.27 -3.00 -8.43
CA LEU A 220 -0.21 -4.35 -8.71
C LEU A 220 0.14 -5.33 -7.59
N SER A 221 1.31 -5.19 -6.97
CA SER A 221 1.74 -6.06 -5.86
C SER A 221 0.87 -5.86 -4.63
N ASP A 222 0.49 -4.61 -4.34
CA ASP A 222 -0.46 -4.26 -3.30
C ASP A 222 -1.85 -4.85 -3.62
N ASP A 223 -2.34 -4.70 -4.84
CA ASP A 223 -3.62 -5.26 -5.28
C ASP A 223 -3.69 -6.78 -5.16
N ILE A 224 -2.63 -7.50 -5.55
CA ILE A 224 -2.53 -8.95 -5.41
C ILE A 224 -2.50 -9.34 -3.93
N ALA A 225 -1.60 -8.74 -3.16
CA ALA A 225 -1.43 -9.05 -1.73
C ALA A 225 -2.72 -8.75 -0.95
N TYR A 226 -3.31 -7.56 -1.17
CA TYR A 226 -4.56 -7.16 -0.53
C TYR A 226 -5.71 -8.15 -0.83
N SER A 227 -5.92 -8.50 -2.10
CA SER A 227 -7.02 -9.39 -2.48
C SER A 227 -6.89 -10.80 -1.89
N VAL A 228 -5.68 -11.37 -1.95
CA VAL A 228 -5.44 -12.77 -1.56
C VAL A 228 -5.30 -12.91 -0.04
N HIS A 229 -4.56 -11.99 0.60
CA HIS A 229 -4.31 -12.09 2.04
C HIS A 229 -5.52 -11.65 2.87
N ASP A 230 -6.30 -10.66 2.40
CA ASP A 230 -7.53 -10.29 3.08
C ASP A 230 -8.58 -11.40 3.00
N PHE A 231 -8.62 -12.13 1.87
CA PHE A 231 -9.44 -13.34 1.75
C PHE A 231 -8.96 -14.43 2.74
N GLU A 232 -7.65 -14.69 2.81
CA GLU A 232 -7.07 -15.62 3.79
C GLU A 232 -7.45 -15.23 5.22
N ASP A 233 -7.25 -13.97 5.59
CA ASP A 233 -7.58 -13.47 6.93
C ASP A 233 -9.09 -13.56 7.23
N ALA A 234 -9.93 -13.32 6.23
CA ALA A 234 -11.38 -13.42 6.38
C ALA A 234 -11.85 -14.87 6.60
N VAL A 235 -11.19 -15.85 5.96
CA VAL A 235 -11.45 -17.28 6.19
C VAL A 235 -10.96 -17.71 7.57
N VAL A 236 -9.71 -17.38 7.95
CA VAL A 236 -9.10 -17.78 9.23
C VAL A 236 -9.87 -17.23 10.44
N ASN A 237 -10.46 -16.05 10.29
CA ASN A 237 -11.24 -15.41 11.36
C ASN A 237 -12.76 -15.66 11.27
N ASP A 238 -13.20 -16.67 10.52
CA ASP A 238 -14.60 -17.06 10.34
C ASP A 238 -15.53 -15.91 9.88
N TYR A 239 -14.99 -14.95 9.13
CA TYR A 239 -15.78 -13.89 8.48
C TYR A 239 -16.40 -14.36 7.18
N VAL A 240 -15.73 -15.22 6.42
CA VAL A 240 -16.20 -15.81 5.18
C VAL A 240 -16.69 -17.22 5.46
N ASP A 241 -17.93 -17.50 5.08
CA ASP A 241 -18.48 -18.87 5.05
C ASP A 241 -18.00 -19.55 3.75
N VAL A 242 -16.96 -20.39 3.89
CA VAL A 242 -16.35 -21.10 2.76
C VAL A 242 -17.35 -22.00 2.04
N ALA A 243 -18.27 -22.65 2.76
CA ALA A 243 -19.30 -23.49 2.15
C ALA A 243 -20.30 -22.66 1.30
N ALA A 244 -20.64 -21.45 1.75
CA ALA A 244 -21.47 -20.54 0.96
C ALA A 244 -20.75 -20.00 -0.29
N VAL A 245 -19.42 -19.78 -0.19
CA VAL A 245 -18.60 -19.36 -1.33
C VAL A 245 -18.43 -20.48 -2.35
N GLY A 246 -18.28 -21.74 -1.94
CA GLY A 246 -18.15 -22.91 -2.82
C GLY A 246 -19.46 -23.40 -3.44
N ALA A 247 -20.61 -22.89 -3.02
CA ALA A 247 -21.91 -23.30 -3.55
C ALA A 247 -22.24 -22.57 -4.85
N ARG A 248 -22.05 -23.19 -6.01
CA ARG A 248 -22.35 -22.61 -7.35
C ARG A 248 -23.73 -21.96 -7.46
N THR A 249 -24.73 -22.47 -6.74
CA THR A 249 -26.09 -21.91 -6.71
C THR A 249 -26.18 -20.59 -5.98
N ALA A 250 -25.17 -20.21 -5.19
CA ALA A 250 -25.10 -18.94 -4.48
C ALA A 250 -24.24 -17.88 -5.19
N HIS A 251 -23.54 -18.23 -6.29
CA HIS A 251 -22.64 -17.32 -6.99
C HIS A 251 -23.37 -16.08 -7.51
N ASP A 252 -24.56 -16.24 -8.10
CA ASP A 252 -25.32 -15.11 -8.63
C ASP A 252 -25.71 -14.12 -7.52
N GLU A 253 -26.20 -14.60 -6.36
CA GLU A 253 -26.56 -13.76 -5.22
C GLU A 253 -25.33 -13.10 -4.61
N LEU A 254 -24.21 -13.82 -4.54
CA LEU A 254 -22.96 -13.29 -4.01
C LEU A 254 -22.37 -12.23 -4.95
N VAL A 255 -22.36 -12.48 -6.27
CA VAL A 255 -21.92 -11.51 -7.27
C VAL A 255 -22.80 -10.27 -7.24
N GLU A 256 -24.13 -10.40 -7.11
CA GLU A 256 -25.05 -9.25 -6.96
C GLU A 256 -24.69 -8.41 -5.72
N SER A 257 -24.40 -9.06 -4.59
CA SER A 257 -23.99 -8.35 -3.37
C SER A 257 -22.65 -7.63 -3.50
N MET A 258 -21.72 -8.15 -4.30
CA MET A 258 -20.42 -7.58 -4.58
C MET A 258 -20.46 -6.49 -5.64
N PHE A 259 -21.40 -6.58 -6.60
CA PHE A 259 -21.45 -5.72 -7.79
C PHE A 259 -21.53 -4.24 -7.44
N ALA A 260 -22.35 -3.88 -6.45
CA ALA A 260 -22.48 -2.50 -5.98
C ALA A 260 -21.17 -1.95 -5.37
N TRP A 261 -20.33 -2.86 -4.82
CA TRP A 261 -19.06 -2.48 -4.18
C TRP A 261 -17.89 -2.44 -5.18
N ILE A 262 -17.83 -3.38 -6.14
CA ILE A 262 -16.78 -3.42 -7.18
C ILE A 262 -16.85 -2.20 -8.10
N GLY A 263 -18.03 -1.59 -8.27
CA GLY A 263 -18.28 -0.37 -9.05
C GLY A 263 -18.03 -0.57 -10.55
N GLY A 264 -18.94 -0.64 -11.36
CA GLY A 264 -19.08 -0.52 -12.83
C GLY A 264 -17.89 -0.84 -13.78
N GLU A 265 -16.72 -1.26 -13.29
CA GLU A 265 -15.57 -1.63 -14.11
C GLU A 265 -15.83 -2.93 -14.89
N PHE A 266 -16.51 -3.88 -14.25
CA PHE A 266 -16.82 -5.21 -14.84
C PHE A 266 -18.33 -5.39 -14.93
N GLY A 267 -18.78 -6.08 -16.00
CA GLY A 267 -20.15 -6.53 -16.12
C GLY A 267 -20.45 -7.72 -15.19
N HIS A 268 -21.73 -7.93 -14.86
CA HIS A 268 -22.17 -9.05 -14.02
C HIS A 268 -21.68 -10.41 -14.55
N ASP A 269 -21.85 -10.67 -15.85
CA ASP A 269 -21.40 -11.92 -16.50
C ASP A 269 -19.88 -12.10 -16.43
N GLU A 270 -19.11 -11.01 -16.47
CA GLU A 270 -17.64 -11.07 -16.34
C GLU A 270 -17.22 -11.49 -14.92
N LEU A 271 -17.92 -11.01 -13.90
CA LEU A 271 -17.64 -11.37 -12.51
C LEU A 271 -18.06 -12.81 -12.22
N ILE A 272 -19.20 -13.29 -12.76
CA ILE A 272 -19.60 -14.70 -12.67
C ILE A 272 -18.52 -15.58 -13.33
N ALA A 273 -18.10 -15.24 -14.56
CA ALA A 273 -17.08 -16.00 -15.26
C ALA A 273 -15.73 -15.98 -14.51
N ALA A 274 -15.38 -14.88 -13.83
CA ALA A 274 -14.19 -14.78 -12.99
C ALA A 274 -14.31 -15.68 -11.75
N PHE A 275 -15.48 -15.69 -11.12
CA PHE A 275 -15.77 -16.57 -9.99
C PHE A 275 -15.67 -18.04 -10.38
N ASP A 276 -16.30 -18.44 -11.50
CA ASP A 276 -16.23 -19.81 -12.01
C ASP A 276 -14.79 -20.27 -12.30
N ARG A 277 -13.93 -19.36 -12.80
CA ARG A 277 -12.50 -19.66 -12.99
C ARG A 277 -11.77 -19.90 -11.67
N LEU A 278 -12.06 -19.12 -10.64
CA LEU A 278 -11.49 -19.30 -9.30
C LEU A 278 -11.98 -20.62 -8.67
N ASP A 279 -13.29 -20.89 -8.72
CA ASP A 279 -13.92 -22.11 -8.20
C ASP A 279 -13.42 -23.39 -8.92
N SER A 280 -13.01 -23.26 -10.18
CA SER A 280 -12.45 -24.40 -10.96
C SER A 280 -11.01 -24.77 -10.61
N LEU A 281 -10.35 -24.02 -9.73
CA LEU A 281 -8.97 -24.35 -9.32
C LEU A 281 -8.98 -25.57 -8.39
N ASP A 282 -8.12 -26.54 -8.67
CA ASP A 282 -7.95 -27.77 -7.86
C ASP A 282 -7.65 -27.49 -6.37
N VAL A 283 -7.21 -26.29 -6.06
CA VAL A 283 -6.85 -25.84 -4.71
C VAL A 283 -7.92 -24.99 -4.06
N TRP A 284 -9.04 -24.72 -4.75
CA TRP A 284 -10.13 -23.95 -4.18
C TRP A 284 -10.67 -24.64 -2.91
N LEU A 285 -11.18 -23.86 -1.96
CA LEU A 285 -11.62 -24.40 -0.68
C LEU A 285 -13.08 -24.87 -0.77
N ASP A 286 -13.32 -26.12 -0.41
CA ASP A 286 -14.65 -26.71 -0.27
C ASP A 286 -15.19 -26.59 1.17
N ASP A 287 -14.29 -26.59 2.16
CA ASP A 287 -14.62 -26.58 3.58
C ASP A 287 -13.55 -25.87 4.42
N TRP A 288 -13.94 -25.42 5.60
CA TRP A 288 -13.04 -24.82 6.59
C TRP A 288 -13.42 -25.27 8.00
N ASP A 289 -12.51 -25.98 8.67
CA ASP A 289 -12.66 -26.48 10.04
C ASP A 289 -11.57 -25.99 11.00
N GLY A 290 -10.67 -25.10 10.54
CA GLY A 290 -9.54 -24.58 11.31
C GLY A 290 -8.42 -25.59 11.57
N SER A 291 -8.53 -26.84 11.08
CA SER A 291 -7.50 -27.85 11.25
C SER A 291 -6.19 -27.49 10.56
N ARG A 292 -5.07 -28.10 10.97
CA ARG A 292 -3.78 -27.93 10.27
C ARG A 292 -3.84 -28.31 8.80
N VAL A 293 -4.72 -29.24 8.43
CA VAL A 293 -4.91 -29.67 7.04
C VAL A 293 -5.63 -28.57 6.27
N ALA A 294 -6.72 -27.99 6.82
CA ALA A 294 -7.43 -26.87 6.24
C ALA A 294 -6.52 -25.64 6.10
N GLN A 295 -5.74 -25.30 7.14
CA GLN A 295 -4.74 -24.22 7.07
C GLN A 295 -3.69 -24.45 5.97
N GLY A 296 -3.24 -25.70 5.79
CA GLY A 296 -2.31 -26.07 4.71
C GLY A 296 -2.93 -25.89 3.32
N ARG A 297 -4.20 -26.26 3.14
CA ARG A 297 -4.95 -26.03 1.88
C ARG A 297 -5.09 -24.54 1.59
N LEU A 298 -5.48 -23.73 2.59
CA LEU A 298 -5.61 -22.28 2.44
C LEU A 298 -4.29 -21.63 2.02
N LYS A 299 -3.16 -22.01 2.63
CA LYS A 299 -1.83 -21.52 2.23
C LYS A 299 -1.43 -21.94 0.81
N ASN A 300 -1.81 -23.12 0.38
CA ASN A 300 -1.60 -23.55 -1.01
C ASN A 300 -2.43 -22.73 -1.98
N LEU A 301 -3.70 -22.44 -1.65
CA LEU A 301 -4.55 -21.56 -2.43
C LEU A 301 -3.95 -20.15 -2.54
N THR A 302 -3.57 -19.54 -1.42
CA THR A 302 -2.90 -18.23 -1.36
C THR A 302 -1.67 -18.20 -2.29
N SER A 303 -0.79 -19.19 -2.18
CA SER A 303 0.41 -19.28 -3.01
C SER A 303 0.10 -19.43 -4.50
N GLN A 304 -0.90 -20.22 -4.86
CA GLN A 304 -1.29 -20.42 -6.26
C GLN A 304 -1.97 -19.19 -6.86
N LEU A 305 -2.81 -18.49 -6.11
CA LEU A 305 -3.44 -17.24 -6.57
C LEU A 305 -2.41 -16.16 -6.83
N ILE A 306 -1.48 -15.92 -5.88
CA ILE A 306 -0.38 -14.97 -6.07
C ILE A 306 0.43 -15.32 -7.32
N GLY A 307 0.85 -16.59 -7.46
CA GLY A 307 1.61 -17.06 -8.61
C GLY A 307 0.84 -16.89 -9.93
N ARG A 308 -0.47 -17.22 -9.96
CA ARG A 308 -1.34 -17.06 -11.12
C ARG A 308 -1.42 -15.59 -11.57
N PHE A 309 -1.71 -14.69 -10.65
CA PHE A 309 -1.87 -13.26 -10.97
C PHE A 309 -0.55 -12.64 -11.42
N ALA A 310 0.53 -12.90 -10.68
CA ALA A 310 1.85 -12.39 -11.00
C ALA A 310 2.35 -12.90 -12.36
N GLN A 311 2.28 -14.20 -12.63
CA GLN A 311 2.74 -14.78 -13.88
C GLN A 311 1.93 -14.30 -15.10
N SER A 312 0.61 -14.16 -14.95
CA SER A 312 -0.25 -13.64 -16.01
C SER A 312 0.11 -12.20 -16.39
N ALA A 313 0.34 -11.34 -15.38
CA ALA A 313 0.77 -9.97 -15.60
C ALA A 313 2.16 -9.90 -16.25
N VAL A 314 3.13 -10.72 -15.80
CA VAL A 314 4.46 -10.81 -16.41
C VAL A 314 4.39 -11.23 -17.88
N GLN A 315 3.63 -12.27 -18.20
CA GLN A 315 3.48 -12.77 -19.57
C GLN A 315 2.83 -11.72 -20.47
N ALA A 316 1.75 -11.08 -20.03
CA ALA A 316 1.08 -10.03 -20.78
C ALA A 316 1.97 -8.80 -21.01
N THR A 317 2.68 -8.35 -19.97
CA THR A 317 3.59 -7.21 -20.07
C THR A 317 4.75 -7.51 -21.02
N ARG A 318 5.38 -8.68 -20.91
CA ARG A 318 6.46 -9.10 -21.82
C ARG A 318 5.99 -9.27 -23.26
N GLY A 319 4.75 -9.75 -23.45
CA GLY A 319 4.13 -9.84 -24.77
C GLY A 319 3.89 -8.48 -25.42
N ALA A 320 3.48 -7.50 -24.63
CA ALA A 320 3.25 -6.13 -25.10
C ALA A 320 4.55 -5.34 -25.30
N HIS A 321 5.58 -5.62 -24.48
CA HIS A 321 6.84 -4.89 -24.45
C HIS A 321 8.04 -5.86 -24.50
N PRO A 322 8.49 -6.27 -25.69
CA PRO A 322 9.55 -7.29 -25.85
C PRO A 322 10.95 -6.80 -25.50
N GLY A 323 11.15 -5.47 -25.30
CA GLY A 323 12.45 -4.87 -24.97
C GLY A 323 12.75 -4.83 -23.47
N THR A 324 13.78 -4.05 -23.11
CA THR A 324 14.09 -3.71 -21.72
C THR A 324 12.99 -2.84 -21.14
N LEU A 325 12.52 -3.19 -19.96
CA LEU A 325 11.50 -2.44 -19.22
C LEU A 325 12.22 -1.58 -18.18
N ILE A 326 11.94 -0.27 -18.19
CA ILE A 326 12.54 0.67 -17.22
C ILE A 326 11.77 1.97 -17.17
N ARG A 327 11.52 2.50 -16.02
CA ARG A 327 10.95 3.83 -15.78
C ARG A 327 9.67 4.06 -16.60
N PHE A 328 9.71 4.95 -17.57
CA PHE A 328 8.56 5.41 -18.36
C PHE A 328 8.48 4.82 -19.77
N ASN A 329 9.37 3.88 -20.12
CA ASN A 329 9.37 3.32 -21.48
C ASN A 329 8.35 2.21 -21.70
N ALA A 330 7.73 1.71 -20.64
CA ALA A 330 6.73 0.66 -20.68
C ALA A 330 5.75 0.81 -19.50
N GLY A 331 4.61 0.14 -19.58
CA GLY A 331 3.64 -0.01 -18.50
C GLY A 331 3.33 -1.47 -18.22
N ILE A 332 2.86 -1.76 -17.02
CA ILE A 332 2.37 -3.09 -16.64
C ILE A 332 1.08 -3.40 -17.39
N VAL A 333 0.96 -4.62 -17.90
CA VAL A 333 -0.26 -5.11 -18.55
C VAL A 333 -0.83 -6.24 -17.72
N VAL A 334 -2.03 -6.04 -17.19
CA VAL A 334 -2.77 -7.07 -16.45
C VAL A 334 -3.97 -7.49 -17.30
N PRO A 335 -4.09 -8.77 -17.67
CA PRO A 335 -5.25 -9.26 -18.44
C PRO A 335 -6.57 -8.93 -17.74
N ARG A 336 -7.60 -8.59 -18.52
CA ARG A 336 -8.89 -8.18 -17.97
C ARG A 336 -9.53 -9.28 -17.11
N GLU A 337 -9.39 -10.54 -17.52
CA GLU A 337 -9.85 -11.69 -16.74
C GLU A 337 -9.16 -11.80 -15.37
N ILE A 338 -7.88 -11.50 -15.26
CA ILE A 338 -7.14 -11.51 -13.99
C ILE A 338 -7.58 -10.35 -13.10
N ARG A 339 -7.80 -9.16 -13.66
CA ARG A 339 -8.36 -8.03 -12.89
C ARG A 339 -9.74 -8.35 -12.33
N ALA A 340 -10.57 -9.05 -13.11
CA ALA A 340 -11.89 -9.51 -12.66
C ALA A 340 -11.78 -10.54 -11.53
N GLU A 341 -10.83 -11.48 -11.58
CA GLU A 341 -10.57 -12.45 -10.51
C GLU A 341 -10.11 -11.75 -9.21
N ILE A 342 -9.21 -10.78 -9.30
CA ILE A 342 -8.79 -9.94 -8.17
C ILE A 342 -9.98 -9.16 -7.60
N ALA A 343 -10.84 -8.60 -8.45
CA ALA A 343 -12.04 -7.87 -8.03
C ALA A 343 -13.04 -8.78 -7.30
N VAL A 344 -13.22 -10.03 -7.75
CA VAL A 344 -14.08 -11.03 -7.09
C VAL A 344 -13.55 -11.33 -5.69
N LEU A 345 -12.25 -11.58 -5.49
CA LEU A 345 -11.69 -11.83 -4.16
C LEU A 345 -11.92 -10.64 -3.22
N LYS A 346 -11.66 -9.42 -3.69
CA LYS A 346 -11.94 -8.19 -2.93
C LYS A 346 -13.44 -8.05 -2.61
N GLY A 347 -14.30 -8.40 -3.56
CA GLY A 347 -15.75 -8.37 -3.41
C GLY A 347 -16.26 -9.36 -2.37
N ILE A 348 -15.73 -10.60 -2.34
CA ILE A 348 -16.06 -11.60 -1.31
C ILE A 348 -15.75 -11.03 0.08
N VAL A 349 -14.54 -10.52 0.29
CA VAL A 349 -14.15 -9.92 1.57
C VAL A 349 -15.09 -8.78 1.95
N ALA A 350 -15.40 -7.88 1.01
CA ALA A 350 -16.31 -6.75 1.25
C ALA A 350 -17.71 -7.21 1.64
N ALA A 351 -18.30 -8.18 0.92
CA ALA A 351 -19.62 -8.70 1.18
C ALA A 351 -19.76 -9.32 2.57
N PHE A 352 -18.78 -10.12 3.01
CA PHE A 352 -18.85 -10.82 4.29
C PHE A 352 -18.35 -9.99 5.48
N VAL A 353 -17.31 -9.17 5.30
CA VAL A 353 -16.70 -8.39 6.40
C VAL A 353 -17.47 -7.09 6.64
N MET A 354 -17.87 -6.37 5.58
CA MET A 354 -18.48 -5.05 5.70
C MET A 354 -19.99 -5.10 5.96
N SER A 355 -20.69 -6.17 5.61
CA SER A 355 -22.11 -6.34 5.93
C SER A 355 -22.38 -6.43 7.44
N ARG A 356 -21.38 -6.71 8.26
CA ARG A 356 -21.51 -6.74 9.72
C ARG A 356 -21.47 -5.31 10.30
N ASN A 357 -22.60 -4.66 10.39
CA ASN A 357 -22.81 -3.29 10.92
C ASN A 357 -22.34 -3.06 12.38
N THR A 358 -21.77 -4.07 13.04
CA THR A 358 -21.35 -4.02 14.46
C THR A 358 -20.15 -3.10 14.73
N ARG A 359 -19.42 -2.65 13.69
CA ARG A 359 -18.20 -1.83 13.83
C ARG A 359 -18.44 -0.31 13.81
N GLN A 360 -19.61 0.16 13.42
CA GLN A 360 -19.89 1.60 13.29
C GLN A 360 -19.64 2.42 14.57
N PRO A 361 -20.00 1.96 15.79
CA PRO A 361 -19.68 2.69 17.01
C PRO A 361 -18.16 2.84 17.26
N ILE A 362 -17.40 1.78 16.94
CA ILE A 362 -15.93 1.78 17.07
C ILE A 362 -15.33 2.79 16.11
N TYR A 363 -15.76 2.78 14.86
CA TYR A 363 -15.27 3.72 13.83
C TYR A 363 -15.60 5.18 14.18
N THR A 364 -16.77 5.44 14.73
CA THR A 364 -17.14 6.77 15.21
C THR A 364 -16.22 7.21 16.34
N LYS A 365 -16.01 6.36 17.36
CA LYS A 365 -15.10 6.65 18.47
C LYS A 365 -13.68 6.94 18.00
N GLN A 366 -13.14 6.14 17.07
CA GLN A 366 -11.82 6.34 16.50
C GLN A 366 -11.66 7.72 15.82
N ARG A 367 -12.67 8.10 15.00
CA ARG A 367 -12.66 9.43 14.35
C ARG A 367 -12.70 10.56 15.37
N THR A 368 -13.59 10.47 16.35
CA THR A 368 -13.71 11.44 17.44
C THR A 368 -12.37 11.57 18.18
N THR A 369 -11.76 10.44 18.57
CA THR A 369 -10.43 10.43 19.24
C THR A 369 -9.38 11.19 18.45
N LEU A 370 -9.26 10.97 17.14
CA LEU A 370 -8.26 11.67 16.33
C LEU A 370 -8.57 13.16 16.15
N THR A 371 -9.84 13.51 15.96
CA THR A 371 -10.25 14.91 15.80
C THR A 371 -10.03 15.70 17.08
N GLU A 372 -10.47 15.18 18.23
CA GLU A 372 -10.27 15.81 19.53
C GLU A 372 -8.78 15.92 19.90
N LEU A 373 -8.00 14.88 19.64
CA LEU A 373 -6.54 14.91 19.84
C LEU A 373 -5.88 16.01 18.99
N ALA A 374 -6.27 16.12 17.72
CA ALA A 374 -5.75 17.16 16.83
C ALA A 374 -6.16 18.56 17.30
N ASP A 375 -7.38 18.76 17.79
CA ASP A 375 -7.85 20.02 18.36
C ASP A 375 -7.05 20.41 19.60
N ILE A 376 -6.83 19.46 20.51
CA ILE A 376 -6.02 19.68 21.73
C ILE A 376 -4.59 20.08 21.36
N LEU A 377 -3.93 19.35 20.46
CA LEU A 377 -2.57 19.64 20.02
C LEU A 377 -2.48 21.00 19.31
N LEU A 378 -3.48 21.36 18.51
CA LEU A 378 -3.52 22.67 17.88
C LEU A 378 -3.69 23.80 18.91
N ALA A 379 -4.50 23.61 19.93
CA ALA A 379 -4.75 24.60 20.98
C ALA A 379 -3.58 24.76 21.95
N THR A 380 -2.83 23.69 22.24
CA THR A 380 -1.67 23.72 23.16
C THR A 380 -0.36 24.11 22.47
N GLY A 381 -0.38 24.15 21.14
CA GLY A 381 0.81 24.52 20.35
C GLY A 381 1.89 23.46 20.41
N ASP A 382 3.14 23.86 20.60
CA ASP A 382 4.30 22.97 20.62
C ASP A 382 4.51 22.21 21.94
N GLU A 383 3.71 22.48 22.98
CA GLU A 383 3.91 21.95 24.35
C GLU A 383 3.83 20.43 24.41
N HIS A 384 2.92 19.83 23.63
CA HIS A 384 2.65 18.38 23.67
C HIS A 384 3.08 17.64 22.40
N LEU A 385 3.67 18.34 21.43
CA LEU A 385 4.24 17.71 20.23
C LEU A 385 5.58 17.02 20.55
N ASP A 386 5.86 15.92 19.86
CA ASP A 386 7.22 15.36 19.88
C ASP A 386 8.22 16.37 19.30
N VAL A 387 9.47 16.35 19.79
CA VAL A 387 10.48 17.41 19.54
C VAL A 387 10.59 17.80 18.06
N GLY A 388 10.61 16.84 17.14
CA GLY A 388 10.71 17.14 15.70
C GLY A 388 9.52 17.91 15.16
N PHE A 389 8.29 17.54 15.57
CA PHE A 389 7.07 18.24 15.15
C PHE A 389 6.88 19.58 15.87
N ALA A 390 7.38 19.69 17.11
CA ALA A 390 7.45 20.96 17.83
C ALA A 390 8.39 21.96 17.13
N ASP A 391 9.52 21.48 16.60
CA ASP A 391 10.44 22.30 15.82
C ASP A 391 9.79 22.74 14.49
N ASP A 392 9.07 21.86 13.80
CA ASP A 392 8.30 22.21 12.60
C ASP A 392 7.20 23.25 12.91
N TRP A 393 6.51 23.08 14.05
CA TRP A 393 5.53 24.05 14.52
C TRP A 393 6.13 25.46 14.74
N ARG A 394 7.27 25.53 15.43
CA ARG A 394 7.97 26.80 15.71
C ARG A 394 8.51 27.44 14.45
N ALA A 395 8.98 26.64 13.50
CA ALA A 395 9.49 27.10 12.23
C ALA A 395 8.38 27.55 11.25
N ALA A 396 7.13 27.13 11.47
CA ALA A 396 6.01 27.48 10.62
C ALA A 396 5.68 28.97 10.71
N THR A 397 5.65 29.63 9.56
CA THR A 397 5.33 31.06 9.44
C THR A 397 3.84 31.35 9.27
N THR A 398 3.02 30.30 9.08
CA THR A 398 1.57 30.39 8.86
C THR A 398 0.81 29.44 9.78
N ASP A 399 -0.45 29.75 10.05
CA ASP A 399 -1.32 28.84 10.84
C ASP A 399 -1.57 27.51 10.10
N ALA A 400 -1.63 27.53 8.76
CA ALA A 400 -1.69 26.32 7.95
C ALA A 400 -0.46 25.43 8.15
N GLY A 401 0.74 26.00 8.24
CA GLY A 401 1.98 25.26 8.54
C GLY A 401 1.96 24.64 9.94
N ARG A 402 1.49 25.38 10.95
CA ARG A 402 1.33 24.86 12.32
C ARG A 402 0.32 23.71 12.36
N LYS A 403 -0.82 23.90 11.70
CA LYS A 403 -1.84 22.86 11.58
C LYS A 403 -1.30 21.62 10.87
N ARG A 404 -0.45 21.77 9.84
CA ARG A 404 0.23 20.65 9.17
C ARG A 404 1.18 19.91 10.11
N ALA A 405 1.92 20.59 10.97
CA ALA A 405 2.77 19.93 11.97
C ALA A 405 1.95 19.05 12.96
N VAL A 406 0.74 19.49 13.33
CA VAL A 406 -0.19 18.67 14.14
C VAL A 406 -0.66 17.44 13.34
N VAL A 407 -1.03 17.60 12.08
CA VAL A 407 -1.40 16.46 11.21
C VAL A 407 -0.26 15.46 11.12
N ASP A 408 0.98 15.91 10.90
CA ASP A 408 2.17 15.08 10.82
C ASP A 408 2.41 14.31 12.14
N GLN A 409 2.24 14.97 13.29
CA GLN A 409 2.32 14.33 14.60
C GLN A 409 1.27 13.24 14.75
N VAL A 410 -0.02 13.57 14.52
CA VAL A 410 -1.12 12.60 14.70
C VAL A 410 -0.99 11.43 13.73
N ALA A 411 -0.65 11.69 12.46
CA ALA A 411 -0.44 10.65 11.46
C ALA A 411 0.76 9.73 11.81
N SER A 412 1.73 10.23 12.55
CA SER A 412 2.91 9.46 12.99
C SER A 412 2.65 8.58 14.20
N LEU A 413 1.53 8.71 14.90
CA LEU A 413 1.16 7.85 16.02
C LEU A 413 0.74 6.46 15.54
N THR A 414 0.77 5.50 16.47
CA THR A 414 0.13 4.18 16.32
C THR A 414 -1.29 4.23 16.85
N ASP A 415 -2.10 3.21 16.58
CA ASP A 415 -3.48 3.13 17.07
C ASP A 415 -3.54 3.30 18.60
N GLN A 416 -2.69 2.54 19.30
CA GLN A 416 -2.65 2.59 20.76
C GLN A 416 -2.10 3.91 21.30
N SER A 417 -1.04 4.45 20.66
CA SER A 417 -0.49 5.73 21.14
C SER A 417 -1.46 6.89 20.93
N ALA A 418 -2.25 6.88 19.83
CA ALA A 418 -3.28 7.88 19.62
C ALA A 418 -4.37 7.85 20.72
N MET A 419 -4.82 6.65 21.11
CA MET A 419 -5.76 6.49 22.21
C MET A 419 -5.15 6.97 23.56
N SER A 420 -3.92 6.54 23.87
CA SER A 420 -3.26 6.91 25.13
C SER A 420 -2.95 8.40 25.22
N TRP A 421 -2.63 9.05 24.11
CA TRP A 421 -2.42 10.50 24.07
C TRP A 421 -3.74 11.23 24.29
N HIS A 422 -4.80 10.80 23.63
CA HIS A 422 -6.12 11.39 23.83
C HIS A 422 -6.58 11.25 25.29
N GLU A 423 -6.50 10.05 25.90
CA GLU A 423 -6.85 9.83 27.31
C GLU A 423 -6.04 10.68 28.29
N ARG A 424 -4.77 10.94 27.98
CA ARG A 424 -3.89 11.77 28.83
C ARG A 424 -4.15 13.25 28.69
N LEU A 425 -4.50 13.73 27.51
CA LEU A 425 -4.59 15.16 27.17
C LEU A 425 -6.03 15.68 27.15
N ALA A 426 -7.02 14.81 26.99
CA ALA A 426 -8.42 15.20 27.12
C ALA A 426 -8.72 15.66 28.55
N PRO A 427 -9.52 16.75 28.71
CA PRO A 427 -9.83 17.33 30.04
C PRO A 427 -10.66 16.40 30.91
#